data_2015686aa3391f991d73c9bd281ca4a7
#
_entry.id   2015686aa3391f991d73c9bd281ca4a7
#
_cell.length_a   1.000
_cell.length_b   1.000
_cell.length_c   1.000
_cell.angle_alpha   90.00
_cell.angle_beta   90.00
_cell.angle_gamma   90.00
#
_symmetry.space_group_name_H-M   'P 1'
#
loop_
_entity.id
_entity.type
_entity.pdbx_description
1 polymer ?
#
loop_
_entity_poly.entity_id
_entity_poly.type
_entity_poly.pdbx_seq_one_letter_code
_entity_poly.pdbx_strand_id
1 'polypeptide(L)'
;MECWNGVGMNMQMGYKNKNRGYQQLRVWQDAIEYYALTCRVFKSFQFELRRVGAQAVACADSVRRNIAEGYCRRSLREYLHFLNIALGSLGESVSGLYAYRNAEQIAEPDFNRLNELSFKLENGLLKLIESLERKQETGDWVDSLIIKESNLTYG
;
A
#
# COMPACT_ATOMS: atom_id res chain seq x y z
N MET A 1 13.90 -1.66 21.44
CA MET A 1 13.19 -2.01 20.19
C MET A 1 13.29 -0.80 19.30
N GLU A 2 14.34 -0.78 18.50
CA GLU A 2 14.73 0.39 17.71
C GLU A 2 13.80 0.56 16.54
N CYS A 3 13.25 1.77 16.42
CA CYS A 3 12.57 2.23 15.23
C CYS A 3 13.49 2.07 14.03
N TRP A 4 12.96 1.52 12.98
CA TRP A 4 13.60 1.44 11.67
C TRP A 4 13.86 2.86 11.17
N ASN A 5 14.96 3.45 11.62
CA ASN A 5 15.50 4.64 10.98
C ASN A 5 16.07 4.15 9.66
N GLY A 6 15.35 4.44 8.58
CA GLY A 6 15.83 4.26 7.22
C GLY A 6 17.04 5.14 6.92
N VAL A 7 18.13 4.88 7.64
CA VAL A 7 19.43 5.42 7.29
C VAL A 7 19.92 4.60 6.12
N GLY A 8 19.86 5.22 4.97
CA GLY A 8 20.36 4.67 3.73
C GLY A 8 21.77 4.12 3.91
N MET A 9 21.91 2.81 3.80
CA MET A 9 23.17 2.24 3.35
C MET A 9 23.40 2.74 1.93
N ASN A 10 24.22 3.76 1.85
CA ASN A 10 24.67 4.37 0.61
C ASN A 10 25.65 3.39 -0.07
N MET A 11 25.16 2.25 -0.52
CA MET A 11 25.86 1.46 -1.50
C MET A 11 25.69 2.19 -2.83
N GLN A 12 26.72 2.91 -3.24
CA GLN A 12 26.91 3.43 -4.58
C GLN A 12 27.07 2.25 -5.56
N MET A 13 26.01 1.50 -5.73
CA MET A 13 25.90 0.63 -6.90
C MET A 13 25.26 1.45 -8.02
N GLY A 14 25.84 1.40 -9.22
CA GLY A 14 25.43 2.17 -10.40
C GLY A 14 24.06 1.80 -10.98
N TYR A 15 23.08 1.55 -10.14
CA TYR A 15 21.71 1.28 -10.56
C TYR A 15 21.00 2.57 -10.99
N LYS A 16 20.35 2.54 -12.15
CA LYS A 16 19.53 3.66 -12.66
C LYS A 16 18.38 4.05 -11.71
N ASN A 17 17.87 3.14 -10.91
CA ASN A 17 16.81 3.38 -9.95
C ASN A 17 17.35 3.23 -8.52
N LYS A 18 17.93 4.30 -8.00
CA LYS A 18 18.51 4.33 -6.64
C LYS A 18 17.45 4.25 -5.53
N ASN A 19 16.22 4.70 -5.83
CA ASN A 19 15.12 4.76 -4.88
C ASN A 19 13.94 4.05 -5.51
N ARG A 20 13.65 2.85 -5.14
CA ARG A 20 12.42 2.19 -5.59
C ARG A 20 11.24 3.13 -5.36
N GLY A 21 10.80 3.86 -6.40
CA GLY A 21 10.02 5.10 -6.30
C GLY A 21 8.72 4.99 -5.50
N TYR A 22 8.09 3.78 -5.44
CA TYR A 22 6.91 3.56 -4.61
C TYR A 22 7.19 3.75 -3.11
N GLN A 23 8.44 3.57 -2.64
CA GLN A 23 8.81 3.76 -1.23
C GLN A 23 8.73 5.22 -0.79
N GLN A 24 8.74 6.15 -1.74
CA GLN A 24 8.56 7.57 -1.49
C GLN A 24 7.09 8.00 -1.49
N LEU A 25 6.19 7.14 -1.96
CA LEU A 25 4.76 7.41 -1.91
C LEU A 25 4.27 7.39 -0.47
N ARG A 26 3.63 8.48 -0.05
CA ARG A 26 3.03 8.57 1.28
C ARG A 26 2.03 7.45 1.54
N VAL A 27 1.19 7.14 0.55
CA VAL A 27 0.21 6.04 0.65
C VAL A 27 0.87 4.68 0.87
N TRP A 28 2.04 4.43 0.29
CA TRP A 28 2.78 3.20 0.55
C TRP A 28 3.35 3.17 1.98
N GLN A 29 3.88 4.28 2.46
CA GLN A 29 4.39 4.42 3.83
C GLN A 29 3.26 4.26 4.85
N ASP A 30 2.11 4.88 4.62
CA ASP A 30 0.91 4.71 5.46
C ASP A 30 0.41 3.26 5.43
N ALA A 31 0.46 2.59 4.28
CA ALA A 31 0.09 1.17 4.17
C ALA A 31 1.06 0.24 4.92
N ILE A 32 2.37 0.54 4.95
CA ILE A 32 3.35 -0.18 5.77
C ILE A 32 3.04 0.00 7.26
N GLU A 33 2.73 1.22 7.69
CA GLU A 33 2.37 1.49 9.09
C GLU A 33 1.10 0.75 9.49
N TYR A 34 0.07 0.80 8.64
CA TYR A 34 -1.18 0.09 8.83
C TYR A 34 -0.97 -1.43 8.94
N TYR A 35 -0.20 -2.01 8.04
CA TYR A 35 0.18 -3.43 8.07
C TYR A 35 0.91 -3.79 9.38
N ALA A 36 1.92 -3.00 9.76
CA ALA A 36 2.70 -3.25 10.96
C ALA A 36 1.86 -3.18 12.24
N LEU A 37 0.93 -2.21 12.32
CA LEU A 37 0.01 -2.12 13.44
C LEU A 37 -0.96 -3.30 13.47
N THR A 38 -1.50 -3.71 12.31
CA THR A 38 -2.36 -4.89 12.20
C THR A 38 -1.64 -6.14 12.71
N CYS A 39 -0.39 -6.36 12.28
CA CYS A 39 0.41 -7.49 12.78
C CYS A 39 0.58 -7.45 14.31
N ARG A 40 0.83 -6.29 14.90
CA ARG A 40 0.98 -6.16 16.36
C ARG A 40 -0.31 -6.46 17.11
N VAL A 41 -1.44 -5.93 16.63
CA VAL A 41 -2.75 -6.14 17.26
C VAL A 41 -3.17 -7.61 17.22
N PHE A 42 -2.95 -8.27 16.08
CA PHE A 42 -3.39 -9.67 15.90
C PHE A 42 -2.37 -10.73 16.32
N LYS A 43 -1.17 -10.32 16.76
CA LYS A 43 -0.10 -11.22 17.17
C LYS A 43 -0.51 -12.14 18.35
N SER A 44 -1.30 -11.63 19.28
CA SER A 44 -1.70 -12.32 20.50
C SER A 44 -3.09 -12.96 20.43
N PHE A 45 -3.66 -13.10 19.24
CA PHE A 45 -4.96 -13.74 19.06
C PHE A 45 -4.89 -15.20 19.52
N GLN A 46 -5.93 -15.62 20.25
CA GLN A 46 -6.08 -16.98 20.72
C GLN A 46 -6.11 -17.96 19.55
N PHE A 47 -5.79 -19.21 19.84
CA PHE A 47 -5.69 -20.25 18.81
C PHE A 47 -6.96 -20.39 17.97
N GLU A 48 -8.15 -20.26 18.60
CA GLU A 48 -9.46 -20.34 17.97
C GLU A 48 -9.69 -19.21 16.95
N LEU A 49 -9.06 -18.06 17.17
CA LEU A 49 -9.13 -16.87 16.31
C LEU A 49 -7.97 -16.73 15.33
N ARG A 50 -7.12 -17.73 15.22
CA ARG A 50 -5.93 -17.70 14.34
C ARG A 50 -6.30 -17.37 12.89
N ARG A 51 -7.40 -17.91 12.37
CA ARG A 51 -7.85 -17.64 11.00
C ARG A 51 -8.30 -16.18 10.83
N VAL A 52 -8.95 -15.62 11.83
CA VAL A 52 -9.36 -14.20 11.86
C VAL A 52 -8.13 -13.31 11.81
N GLY A 53 -7.15 -13.56 12.66
CA GLY A 53 -5.89 -12.81 12.66
C GLY A 53 -5.14 -12.93 11.34
N ALA A 54 -5.05 -14.13 10.78
CA ALA A 54 -4.39 -14.36 9.49
C ALA A 54 -5.08 -13.61 8.34
N GLN A 55 -6.41 -13.60 8.31
CA GLN A 55 -7.20 -12.85 7.31
C GLN A 55 -6.99 -11.35 7.46
N ALA A 56 -7.03 -10.82 8.68
CA ALA A 56 -6.80 -9.40 8.95
C ALA A 56 -5.42 -8.94 8.44
N VAL A 57 -4.38 -9.71 8.75
CA VAL A 57 -3.01 -9.44 8.29
C VAL A 57 -2.91 -9.55 6.77
N ALA A 58 -3.54 -10.55 6.15
CA ALA A 58 -3.52 -10.75 4.70
C ALA A 58 -4.19 -9.58 3.95
N CYS A 59 -5.34 -9.07 4.43
CA CYS A 59 -6.00 -7.90 3.85
C CYS A 59 -5.13 -6.65 3.94
N ALA A 60 -4.53 -6.38 5.10
CA ALA A 60 -3.63 -5.24 5.30
C ALA A 60 -2.37 -5.36 4.42
N ASP A 61 -1.81 -6.57 4.27
CA ASP A 61 -0.68 -6.85 3.38
C ASP A 61 -1.02 -6.58 1.91
N SER A 62 -2.22 -6.95 1.48
CA SER A 62 -2.69 -6.75 0.11
C SER A 62 -2.67 -5.27 -0.29
N VAL A 63 -3.00 -4.35 0.60
CA VAL A 63 -3.00 -2.90 0.31
C VAL A 63 -1.62 -2.44 -0.15
N ARG A 64 -0.58 -2.64 0.67
CA ARG A 64 0.78 -2.17 0.34
C ARG A 64 1.35 -2.86 -0.90
N ARG A 65 1.05 -4.14 -1.09
CA ARG A 65 1.53 -4.92 -2.24
C ARG A 65 0.96 -4.38 -3.55
N ASN A 66 -0.33 -4.11 -3.59
CA ASN A 66 -0.98 -3.58 -4.79
C ASN A 66 -0.53 -2.15 -5.12
N ILE A 67 -0.25 -1.30 -4.12
CA ILE A 67 0.34 0.02 -4.36
C ILE A 67 1.72 -0.13 -5.04
N ALA A 68 2.58 -0.98 -4.51
CA ALA A 68 3.92 -1.21 -5.08
C ALA A 68 3.86 -1.84 -6.48
N GLU A 69 2.99 -2.83 -6.66
CA GLU A 69 2.81 -3.51 -7.95
C GLU A 69 2.30 -2.54 -9.00
N GLY A 70 1.28 -1.74 -8.68
CA GLY A 70 0.74 -0.73 -9.59
C GLY A 70 1.78 0.30 -10.01
N TYR A 71 2.57 0.80 -9.06
CA TYR A 71 3.65 1.74 -9.36
C TYR A 71 4.71 1.16 -10.31
N CYS A 72 4.99 -0.14 -10.20
CA CYS A 72 5.96 -0.83 -11.05
C CYS A 72 5.40 -1.20 -12.42
N ARG A 73 4.08 -1.03 -12.65
CA ARG A 73 3.47 -1.25 -13.97
C ARG A 73 3.86 -0.14 -14.95
N ARG A 74 3.81 -0.47 -16.22
CA ARG A 74 4.34 0.39 -17.29
C ARG A 74 3.30 1.36 -17.83
N SER A 75 2.02 1.05 -17.66
CA SER A 75 0.92 1.88 -18.13
C SER A 75 0.15 2.51 -16.98
N LEU A 76 -0.35 3.72 -17.20
CA LEU A 76 -1.21 4.42 -16.24
C LEU A 76 -2.49 3.64 -15.96
N ARG A 77 -3.05 2.99 -16.98
CA ARG A 77 -4.24 2.16 -16.84
C ARG A 77 -4.02 1.01 -15.87
N GLU A 78 -2.88 0.32 -15.97
CA GLU A 78 -2.53 -0.75 -15.05
C GLU A 78 -2.27 -0.20 -13.63
N TYR A 79 -1.59 0.94 -13.53
CA TYR A 79 -1.36 1.59 -12.24
C TYR A 79 -2.68 1.89 -11.52
N LEU A 80 -3.62 2.53 -12.20
CA LEU A 80 -4.96 2.81 -11.66
C LEU A 80 -5.70 1.52 -11.26
N HIS A 81 -5.60 0.46 -12.07
CA HIS A 81 -6.20 -0.84 -11.77
C HIS A 81 -5.70 -1.39 -10.42
N PHE A 82 -4.39 -1.42 -10.20
CA PHE A 82 -3.83 -1.92 -8.94
C PHE A 82 -4.12 -1.02 -7.75
N LEU A 83 -4.19 0.30 -7.93
CA LEU A 83 -4.61 1.22 -6.86
C LEU A 83 -6.08 0.99 -6.46
N ASN A 84 -6.95 0.69 -7.40
CA ASN A 84 -8.34 0.31 -7.11
C ASN A 84 -8.43 -1.03 -6.37
N ILE A 85 -7.57 -2.01 -6.70
CA ILE A 85 -7.46 -3.25 -5.92
C ILE A 85 -6.97 -2.96 -4.50
N ALA A 86 -5.98 -2.08 -4.33
CA ALA A 86 -5.50 -1.65 -3.01
C ALA A 86 -6.62 -1.02 -2.18
N LEU A 87 -7.41 -0.13 -2.80
CA LEU A 87 -8.55 0.51 -2.15
C LEU A 87 -9.63 -0.51 -1.74
N GLY A 88 -9.92 -1.48 -2.60
CA GLY A 88 -10.83 -2.60 -2.28
C GLY A 88 -10.33 -3.44 -1.11
N SER A 89 -9.03 -3.77 -1.09
CA SER A 89 -8.40 -4.50 0.01
C SER A 89 -8.45 -3.75 1.33
N LEU A 90 -8.30 -2.42 1.28
CA LEU A 90 -8.46 -1.57 2.46
C LEU A 90 -9.89 -1.57 2.96
N GLY A 91 -10.88 -1.46 2.07
CA GLY A 91 -12.31 -1.55 2.41
C GLY A 91 -12.66 -2.88 3.08
N GLU A 92 -12.15 -4.00 2.55
CA GLU A 92 -12.30 -5.32 3.18
C GLU A 92 -11.68 -5.36 4.57
N SER A 93 -10.47 -4.84 4.72
CA SER A 93 -9.77 -4.77 6.01
C SER A 93 -10.56 -3.96 7.04
N VAL A 94 -11.06 -2.78 6.66
CA VAL A 94 -11.87 -1.91 7.54
C VAL A 94 -13.18 -2.57 7.92
N SER A 95 -13.88 -3.21 6.98
CA SER A 95 -15.08 -3.99 7.27
C SER A 95 -14.80 -5.08 8.31
N GLY A 96 -13.64 -5.75 8.20
CA GLY A 96 -13.15 -6.71 9.19
C GLY A 96 -12.97 -6.09 10.58
N LEU A 97 -12.36 -4.90 10.67
CA LEU A 97 -12.17 -4.20 11.95
C LEU A 97 -13.49 -3.96 12.70
N TYR A 98 -14.53 -3.52 12.00
CA TYR A 98 -15.85 -3.33 12.58
C TYR A 98 -16.47 -4.65 13.05
N ALA A 99 -16.30 -5.72 12.29
CA ALA A 99 -16.74 -7.06 12.67
C ALA A 99 -16.02 -7.55 13.94
N TYR A 100 -14.71 -7.40 13.99
CA TYR A 100 -13.89 -7.81 15.15
C TYR A 100 -14.20 -7.01 16.40
N ARG A 101 -14.47 -5.70 16.26
CA ARG A 101 -14.93 -4.85 17.35
C ARG A 101 -16.29 -5.31 17.88
N ASN A 102 -17.27 -5.52 17.00
CA ASN A 102 -18.61 -5.97 17.39
C ASN A 102 -18.60 -7.35 18.04
N ALA A 103 -17.68 -8.22 17.65
CA ALA A 103 -17.46 -9.53 18.24
C ALA A 103 -16.58 -9.50 19.51
N GLU A 104 -16.20 -8.31 19.98
CA GLU A 104 -15.31 -8.12 21.12
C GLU A 104 -13.95 -8.85 21.00
N GLN A 105 -13.49 -9.04 19.76
CA GLN A 105 -12.25 -9.73 19.44
C GLN A 105 -11.03 -8.81 19.50
N ILE A 106 -11.20 -7.51 19.38
CA ILE A 106 -10.15 -6.51 19.53
C ILE A 106 -10.54 -5.46 20.57
N ALA A 107 -9.54 -4.93 21.28
CA ALA A 107 -9.73 -3.86 22.24
C ALA A 107 -10.07 -2.54 21.54
N GLU A 108 -10.90 -1.72 22.17
CA GLU A 108 -11.33 -0.42 21.63
C GLU A 108 -10.15 0.51 21.27
N PRO A 109 -9.06 0.63 22.06
CA PRO A 109 -7.91 1.45 21.69
C PRO A 109 -7.24 0.97 20.40
N ASP A 110 -7.13 -0.33 20.18
CA ASP A 110 -6.54 -0.91 18.97
C ASP A 110 -7.42 -0.68 17.76
N PHE A 111 -8.73 -0.86 17.90
CA PHE A 111 -9.70 -0.50 16.86
C PHE A 111 -9.55 0.97 16.46
N ASN A 112 -9.54 1.88 17.42
CA ASN A 112 -9.46 3.32 17.16
C ASN A 112 -8.18 3.69 16.39
N ARG A 113 -7.04 3.14 16.78
CA ARG A 113 -5.76 3.39 16.11
C ARG A 113 -5.74 2.86 14.68
N LEU A 114 -6.22 1.64 14.46
CA LEU A 114 -6.30 1.04 13.13
C LEU A 114 -7.31 1.80 12.24
N ASN A 115 -8.45 2.18 12.80
CA ASN A 115 -9.47 2.93 12.06
C ASN A 115 -8.97 4.32 11.65
N GLU A 116 -8.25 5.04 12.52
CA GLU A 116 -7.65 6.33 12.20
C GLU A 116 -6.63 6.22 11.05
N LEU A 117 -5.73 5.24 11.12
CA LEU A 117 -4.76 4.98 10.05
C LEU A 117 -5.45 4.58 8.74
N SER A 118 -6.54 3.81 8.81
CA SER A 118 -7.29 3.42 7.62
C SER A 118 -7.92 4.63 6.93
N PHE A 119 -8.50 5.57 7.64
CA PHE A 119 -9.02 6.81 7.09
C PHE A 119 -7.95 7.64 6.39
N LYS A 120 -6.79 7.77 7.04
CA LYS A 120 -5.64 8.49 6.44
C LYS A 120 -5.20 7.84 5.13
N LEU A 121 -5.07 6.52 5.14
CA LEU A 121 -4.64 5.74 3.97
C LEU A 121 -5.69 5.79 2.85
N GLU A 122 -6.96 5.62 3.17
CA GLU A 122 -8.07 5.70 2.21
C GLU A 122 -8.11 7.06 1.51
N ASN A 123 -8.06 8.14 2.29
CA ASN A 123 -8.04 9.50 1.73
C ASN A 123 -6.80 9.75 0.85
N GLY A 124 -5.65 9.22 1.25
CA GLY A 124 -4.43 9.29 0.45
C GLY A 124 -4.55 8.56 -0.88
N LEU A 125 -5.10 7.34 -0.87
CA LEU A 125 -5.35 6.54 -2.08
C LEU A 125 -6.33 7.23 -3.03
N LEU A 126 -7.45 7.74 -2.52
CA LEU A 126 -8.44 8.45 -3.32
C LEU A 126 -7.83 9.69 -4.00
N LYS A 127 -7.06 10.50 -3.27
CA LYS A 127 -6.37 11.67 -3.86
C LYS A 127 -5.34 11.28 -4.93
N LEU A 128 -4.61 10.19 -4.72
CA LEU A 128 -3.66 9.68 -5.71
C LEU A 128 -4.39 9.21 -6.97
N ILE A 129 -5.46 8.43 -6.81
CA ILE A 129 -6.28 7.93 -7.92
C ILE A 129 -6.84 9.10 -8.72
N GLU A 130 -7.50 10.07 -8.08
CA GLU A 130 -8.03 11.27 -8.75
C GLU A 130 -6.96 12.08 -9.50
N SER A 131 -5.76 12.18 -8.92
CA SER A 131 -4.64 12.87 -9.58
C SER A 131 -4.18 12.14 -10.85
N LEU A 132 -4.15 10.81 -10.82
CA LEU A 132 -3.75 9.99 -11.96
C LEU A 132 -4.84 9.92 -13.03
N GLU A 133 -6.11 9.87 -12.64
CA GLU A 133 -7.25 9.94 -13.57
C GLU A 133 -7.25 11.26 -14.36
N ARG A 134 -7.01 12.37 -13.68
CA ARG A 134 -6.84 13.67 -14.37
C ARG A 134 -5.70 13.67 -15.38
N LYS A 135 -4.57 13.05 -15.05
CA LYS A 135 -3.44 12.91 -16.01
C LYS A 135 -3.81 12.03 -17.19
N GLN A 136 -4.64 11.03 -17.00
CA GLN A 136 -5.13 10.18 -18.07
C GLN A 136 -6.04 10.97 -19.02
N GLU A 137 -6.93 11.82 -18.50
CA GLU A 137 -7.84 12.67 -19.27
C GLU A 137 -7.10 13.74 -20.07
N THR A 138 -6.09 14.37 -19.48
CA THR A 138 -5.29 15.41 -20.13
C THR A 138 -4.22 14.88 -21.07
N GLY A 139 -3.94 13.58 -21.04
CA GLY A 139 -2.85 12.98 -21.83
C GLY A 139 -1.45 13.34 -21.34
N ASP A 140 -1.32 13.91 -20.15
CA ASP A 140 -0.03 14.33 -19.56
C ASP A 140 0.82 13.16 -19.05
N TRP A 141 0.34 11.95 -19.19
CA TRP A 141 1.08 10.76 -18.82
C TRP A 141 1.69 10.10 -20.04
N VAL A 142 2.99 9.94 -20.00
CA VAL A 142 3.71 9.18 -21.03
C VAL A 142 4.19 7.87 -20.40
N ASP A 143 3.77 6.76 -20.96
CA ASP A 143 4.21 5.43 -20.53
C ASP A 143 5.71 5.30 -20.76
N SER A 144 6.48 5.36 -19.68
CA SER A 144 7.95 5.59 -19.70
C SER A 144 8.77 4.51 -20.41
N LEU A 145 8.15 3.43 -20.86
CA LEU A 145 8.82 2.31 -21.53
C LEU A 145 8.69 2.31 -23.04
N ILE A 146 7.60 2.82 -23.57
CA ILE A 146 7.43 2.97 -25.03
C ILE A 146 8.50 3.94 -25.55
N ILE A 147 8.85 4.97 -24.77
CA ILE A 147 9.88 5.94 -25.13
C ILE A 147 11.30 5.37 -25.02
N LYS A 148 11.56 4.45 -24.09
CA LYS A 148 12.90 3.89 -23.89
C LYS A 148 13.27 2.84 -24.93
N GLU A 149 12.31 2.07 -25.42
CA GLU A 149 12.56 1.10 -26.50
C GLU A 149 12.72 1.77 -27.87
N SER A 150 11.97 2.84 -28.13
CA SER A 150 12.14 3.59 -29.40
C SER A 150 13.49 4.30 -29.54
N ASN A 151 14.24 4.49 -28.45
CA ASN A 151 15.55 5.10 -28.42
C ASN A 151 16.70 4.09 -28.23
N LEU A 152 16.40 2.80 -28.13
CA LEU A 152 17.41 1.74 -28.13
C LEU A 152 17.66 1.27 -29.55
N THR A 153 18.63 1.87 -30.21
CA THR A 153 19.29 1.25 -31.38
C THR A 153 20.02 0.01 -30.87
N TYR A 154 19.48 -1.15 -31.16
CA TYR A 154 20.21 -2.40 -31.04
C TYR A 154 21.30 -2.42 -32.10
N GLY A 155 22.52 -2.04 -31.72
CA GLY A 155 23.71 -2.22 -32.53
C GLY A 155 24.24 -3.64 -32.40
#